data_5f1725179432130ef89aa018a1694f39
#
_entry.id   5f1725179432130ef89aa018a1694f39
#
_cell.length_a   1.000
_cell.length_b   1.000
_cell.length_c   1.000
_cell.angle_alpha   90.00
_cell.angle_beta   90.00
_cell.angle_gamma   90.00
#
_symmetry.space_group_name_H-M   'P 1'
#
loop_
_entity.id
_entity.type
_entity.pdbx_description
1 polymer ?
#
loop_
_entity_poly.entity_id
_entity_poly.type
_entity_poly.pdbx_seq_one_letter_code
_entity_poly.pdbx_strand_id
1 'polypeptide(L)'
;VKNKWNLLRIIKRGDKKVAKKTKNNTLTVKQSKNLGADLTNIMTGLQGLRHHANTLMIVKHAGADNGLLRHEMDNFLEHIYDMVEIYSRDLDKIAFFLLECDNPEELRAYEAEERGE
;
A
#
# COMPACT_ATOMS: atom_id res chain seq x y z
N VAL A 1 2.13 -1.18 -13.01
CA VAL A 1 1.04 -1.86 -12.31
C VAL A 1 0.81 -3.25 -12.88
N LYS A 2 0.68 -3.37 -14.18
CA LYS A 2 0.53 -4.69 -14.84
C LYS A 2 1.72 -5.61 -14.59
N ASN A 3 2.93 -5.05 -14.51
CA ASN A 3 4.16 -5.82 -14.28
C ASN A 3 4.20 -6.44 -12.88
N LYS A 4 3.69 -5.75 -11.87
CA LYS A 4 3.61 -6.29 -10.51
C LYS A 4 2.72 -7.52 -10.43
N TRP A 5 1.57 -7.48 -11.08
CA TRP A 5 0.65 -8.61 -11.09
C TRP A 5 1.23 -9.81 -11.84
N ASN A 6 1.93 -9.56 -12.94
CA ASN A 6 2.63 -10.60 -13.66
C ASN A 6 3.75 -11.22 -12.83
N LEU A 7 4.51 -10.38 -12.11
CA LEU A 7 5.56 -10.84 -11.23
C LEU A 7 5.00 -11.72 -10.11
N LEU A 8 3.90 -11.30 -9.48
CA LEU A 8 3.22 -12.09 -8.45
C LEU A 8 2.76 -13.45 -8.99
N ARG A 9 2.26 -13.53 -10.23
CA ARG A 9 1.89 -14.80 -10.85
C ARG A 9 3.08 -15.70 -11.05
N ILE A 10 4.21 -15.16 -11.52
CA ILE A 10 5.45 -15.91 -11.71
C ILE A 10 5.96 -16.43 -10.37
N ILE A 11 5.94 -15.60 -9.35
CA ILE A 11 6.33 -15.95 -7.99
C ILE A 11 5.44 -17.09 -7.46
N LYS A 12 4.13 -16.99 -7.64
CA LYS A 12 3.19 -18.05 -7.23
C LYS A 12 3.49 -19.38 -7.90
N ARG A 13 3.83 -19.37 -9.17
CA ARG A 13 4.20 -20.58 -9.91
C ARG A 13 5.50 -21.18 -9.38
N GLY A 14 6.48 -20.34 -9.08
CA GLY A 14 7.74 -20.76 -8.48
C GLY A 14 7.53 -21.30 -7.08
N ASP A 15 6.69 -20.64 -6.32
CA ASP A 15 6.37 -20.97 -4.92
C ASP A 15 5.81 -22.37 -4.75
N LYS A 16 4.93 -22.80 -5.65
CA LYS A 16 4.40 -24.17 -5.63
C LYS A 16 5.49 -25.24 -5.71
N LYS A 17 6.64 -24.92 -6.33
CA LYS A 17 7.78 -25.82 -6.39
C LYS A 17 8.67 -25.72 -5.16
N VAL A 18 8.79 -24.55 -4.58
CA VAL A 18 9.68 -24.23 -3.47
C VAL A 18 9.01 -24.52 -2.13
N ALA A 19 7.72 -24.34 -2.01
CA ALA A 19 6.96 -24.59 -0.78
C ALA A 19 7.11 -26.04 -0.26
N LYS A 20 7.39 -26.99 -1.15
CA LYS A 20 7.68 -28.37 -0.76
C LYS A 20 9.04 -28.52 -0.05
N LYS A 21 9.95 -27.54 -0.22
CA LYS A 21 11.30 -27.56 0.35
C LYS A 21 11.42 -26.69 1.61
N THR A 22 10.54 -25.71 1.75
CA THR A 22 10.61 -24.71 2.84
C THR A 22 9.34 -24.76 3.68
N LYS A 23 9.20 -25.83 4.46
CA LYS A 23 7.99 -26.07 5.26
C LYS A 23 7.78 -25.07 6.40
N ASN A 24 8.77 -24.24 6.74
CA ASN A 24 8.77 -23.48 7.99
C ASN A 24 8.93 -21.97 7.81
N ASN A 25 8.62 -21.43 6.62
CA ASN A 25 8.65 -19.98 6.39
C ASN A 25 7.38 -19.32 6.91
N THR A 26 7.24 -19.32 8.22
CA THR A 26 6.21 -18.54 8.88
C THR A 26 6.75 -17.14 9.16
N LEU A 27 5.87 -16.17 9.24
CA LEU A 27 6.23 -14.82 9.65
C LEU A 27 6.79 -14.85 11.08
N THR A 28 7.91 -14.18 11.27
CA THR A 28 8.42 -13.95 12.61
C THR A 28 7.52 -12.98 13.36
N VAL A 29 7.61 -12.95 14.69
CA VAL A 29 6.88 -11.98 15.51
C VAL A 29 7.24 -10.55 15.09
N LYS A 30 8.51 -10.30 14.80
CA LYS A 30 8.97 -8.99 14.34
C LYS A 30 8.32 -8.60 13.00
N GLN A 31 8.28 -9.52 12.04
CA GLN A 31 7.65 -9.29 10.75
C GLN A 31 6.16 -9.01 10.90
N SER A 32 5.46 -9.78 11.72
CA SER A 32 4.04 -9.57 11.99
C SER A 32 3.77 -8.19 12.60
N LYS A 33 4.60 -7.78 13.55
CA LYS A 33 4.49 -6.46 14.17
C LYS A 33 4.76 -5.33 13.17
N ASN A 34 5.75 -5.50 12.29
CA ASN A 34 6.05 -4.52 11.26
C ASN A 34 4.88 -4.38 10.27
N LEU A 35 4.30 -5.50 9.84
CA LEU A 35 3.11 -5.48 8.98
C LEU A 35 1.93 -4.80 9.66
N GLY A 36 1.72 -5.08 10.92
CA GLY A 36 0.69 -4.42 11.72
C GLY A 36 0.91 -2.92 11.83
N ALA A 37 2.15 -2.49 12.05
CA ALA A 37 2.51 -1.08 12.09
C ALA A 37 2.25 -0.41 10.73
N ASP A 38 2.62 -1.06 9.63
CA ASP A 38 2.39 -0.55 8.29
C ASP A 38 0.89 -0.39 7.99
N LEU A 39 0.09 -1.39 8.38
CA LEU A 39 -1.38 -1.32 8.25
C LEU A 39 -1.95 -0.18 9.09
N THR A 40 -1.45 0.02 10.29
CA THR A 40 -1.88 1.12 11.17
C THR A 40 -1.54 2.47 10.54
N ASN A 41 -0.38 2.61 9.94
CA ASN A 41 0.03 3.83 9.25
C ASN A 41 -0.89 4.13 8.07
N ILE A 42 -1.23 3.12 7.28
CA ILE A 42 -2.17 3.26 6.16
C ILE A 42 -3.53 3.70 6.67
N MET A 43 -4.03 3.06 7.72
CA MET A 43 -5.32 3.41 8.34
C MET A 43 -5.32 4.86 8.83
N THR A 44 -4.26 5.29 9.50
CA THR A 44 -4.13 6.67 9.99
C THR A 44 -4.14 7.65 8.84
N GLY A 45 -3.44 7.33 7.74
CA GLY A 45 -3.43 8.17 6.56
C GLY A 45 -4.79 8.26 5.87
N LEU A 46 -5.53 7.15 5.81
CA LEU A 46 -6.90 7.14 5.27
C LEU A 46 -7.84 7.98 6.14
N GLN A 47 -7.69 7.92 7.45
CA GLN A 47 -8.44 8.78 8.37
C GLN A 47 -8.09 10.26 8.17
N GLY A 48 -6.83 10.56 7.87
CA GLY A 48 -6.40 11.90 7.50
C GLY A 48 -7.07 12.42 6.24
N LEU A 49 -7.19 11.58 5.21
CA LEU A 49 -7.93 11.92 3.99
C LEU A 49 -9.40 12.17 4.28
N ARG A 50 -10.01 11.33 5.09
CA ARG A 50 -11.41 11.50 5.50
C ARG A 50 -11.61 12.82 6.24
N HIS A 51 -10.71 13.14 7.15
CA HIS A 51 -10.75 14.40 7.90
C HIS A 51 -10.61 15.61 6.96
N HIS A 52 -9.70 15.53 6.00
CA HIS A 52 -9.52 16.59 4.99
C HIS A 52 -10.79 16.79 4.17
N ALA A 53 -11.41 15.68 3.71
CA ALA A 53 -12.69 15.75 3.00
C ALA A 53 -13.78 16.39 3.85
N ASN A 54 -13.87 16.02 5.12
CA ASN A 54 -14.85 16.59 6.04
C ASN A 54 -14.64 18.09 6.22
N THR A 55 -13.41 18.53 6.36
CA THR A 55 -13.05 19.95 6.45
C THR A 55 -13.53 20.72 5.22
N LEU A 56 -13.32 20.15 4.02
CA LEU A 56 -13.79 20.76 2.78
C LEU A 56 -15.32 20.85 2.73
N MET A 57 -16.02 19.83 3.19
CA MET A 57 -17.49 19.85 3.24
C MET A 57 -17.98 20.95 4.18
N ILE A 58 -17.34 21.11 5.33
CA ILE A 58 -17.68 22.17 6.29
C ILE A 58 -17.46 23.54 5.66
N VAL A 59 -16.32 23.75 5.03
CA VAL A 59 -15.97 25.01 4.36
C VAL A 59 -16.97 25.34 3.26
N LYS A 60 -17.35 24.34 2.47
CA LYS A 60 -18.36 24.49 1.41
C LYS A 60 -19.72 24.91 1.99
N HIS A 61 -20.17 24.23 3.03
CA HIS A 61 -21.46 24.53 3.67
C HIS A 61 -21.46 25.87 4.38
N ALA A 62 -20.31 26.34 4.84
CA ALA A 62 -20.16 27.65 5.46
C ALA A 62 -20.20 28.79 4.44
N GLY A 63 -20.31 28.49 3.16
CA GLY A 63 -20.41 29.51 2.11
C GLY A 63 -19.08 30.16 1.76
N ALA A 64 -17.98 29.42 1.84
CA ALA A 64 -16.67 29.93 1.47
C ALA A 64 -16.63 30.43 0.03
N ASP A 65 -15.74 31.38 -0.23
CA ASP A 65 -15.50 31.92 -1.55
C ASP A 65 -15.12 30.81 -2.55
N ASN A 66 -15.68 30.90 -3.75
CA ASN A 66 -15.47 29.89 -4.79
C ASN A 66 -14.01 29.72 -5.19
N GLY A 67 -13.22 30.79 -5.20
CA GLY A 67 -11.81 30.73 -5.51
C GLY A 67 -11.03 29.96 -4.45
N LEU A 68 -11.30 30.24 -3.17
CA LEU A 68 -10.70 29.52 -2.06
C LEU A 68 -11.10 28.04 -2.07
N LEU A 69 -12.38 27.78 -2.26
CA LEU A 69 -12.89 26.41 -2.29
C LEU A 69 -12.24 25.58 -3.40
N ARG A 70 -12.12 26.18 -4.60
CA ARG A 70 -11.45 25.54 -5.73
C ARG A 70 -9.99 25.21 -5.42
N HIS A 71 -9.27 26.18 -4.83
CA HIS A 71 -7.87 25.98 -4.43
C HIS A 71 -7.73 24.83 -3.43
N GLU A 72 -8.57 24.81 -2.42
CA GLU A 72 -8.55 23.74 -1.41
C GLU A 72 -8.96 22.38 -1.99
N MET A 73 -9.87 22.35 -2.95
CA MET A 73 -10.24 21.12 -3.64
C MET A 73 -9.09 20.60 -4.50
N ASP A 74 -8.37 21.47 -5.18
CA ASP A 74 -7.18 21.07 -5.96
C ASP A 74 -6.12 20.46 -5.04
N ASN A 75 -5.86 21.08 -3.90
CA ASN A 75 -4.94 20.55 -2.89
C ASN A 75 -5.39 19.17 -2.39
N PHE A 76 -6.68 19.00 -2.18
CA PHE A 76 -7.23 17.72 -1.73
C PHE A 76 -7.07 16.63 -2.78
N LEU A 77 -7.32 16.96 -4.05
CA LEU A 77 -7.14 16.01 -5.16
C LEU A 77 -5.69 15.55 -5.30
N GLU A 78 -4.74 16.47 -5.17
CA GLU A 78 -3.31 16.13 -5.14
C GLU A 78 -2.98 15.23 -3.96
N HIS A 79 -3.53 15.53 -2.79
CA HIS A 79 -3.34 14.71 -1.60
C HIS A 79 -3.87 13.29 -1.79
N ILE A 80 -5.07 13.15 -2.35
CA ILE A 80 -5.64 11.84 -2.67
C ILE A 80 -4.73 11.09 -3.66
N TYR A 81 -4.33 11.76 -4.73
CA TYR A 81 -3.50 11.16 -5.76
C TYR A 81 -2.22 10.56 -5.18
N ASP A 82 -1.50 11.36 -4.38
CA ASP A 82 -0.25 10.94 -3.77
C ASP A 82 -0.46 9.82 -2.74
N MET A 83 -1.46 9.96 -1.88
CA MET A 83 -1.71 8.99 -0.81
C MET A 83 -2.21 7.66 -1.36
N VAL A 84 -3.05 7.66 -2.38
CA VAL A 84 -3.54 6.43 -2.99
C VAL A 84 -2.37 5.65 -3.63
N GLU A 85 -1.45 6.36 -4.28
CA GLU A 85 -0.26 5.71 -4.84
C GLU A 85 0.61 5.06 -3.75
N ILE A 86 0.91 5.81 -2.70
CA ILE A 86 1.74 5.33 -1.59
C ILE A 86 1.08 4.14 -0.90
N TYR A 87 -0.20 4.26 -0.56
CA TYR A 87 -0.91 3.19 0.16
C TYR A 87 -1.11 1.95 -0.70
N SER A 88 -1.36 2.12 -2.00
CA SER A 88 -1.46 0.98 -2.93
C SER A 88 -0.16 0.21 -2.98
N ARG A 89 0.97 0.92 -3.02
CA ARG A 89 2.30 0.29 -2.99
C ARG A 89 2.55 -0.44 -1.69
N ASP A 90 2.23 0.18 -0.57
CA ASP A 90 2.43 -0.43 0.75
C ASP A 90 1.52 -1.64 0.94
N LEU A 91 0.27 -1.56 0.48
CA LEU A 91 -0.66 -2.69 0.52
C LEU A 91 -0.22 -3.84 -0.38
N ASP A 92 0.35 -3.54 -1.55
CA ASP A 92 0.92 -4.56 -2.43
C ASP A 92 2.02 -5.34 -1.72
N LYS A 93 2.91 -4.66 -1.01
CA LYS A 93 3.98 -5.29 -0.23
C LYS A 93 3.43 -6.16 0.89
N ILE A 94 2.46 -5.65 1.63
CA ILE A 94 1.83 -6.38 2.72
C ILE A 94 1.12 -7.61 2.18
N ALA A 95 0.37 -7.45 1.09
CA ALA A 95 -0.34 -8.56 0.45
C ALA A 95 0.64 -9.63 -0.05
N PHE A 96 1.74 -9.20 -0.67
CA PHE A 96 2.78 -10.12 -1.11
C PHE A 96 3.32 -10.93 0.07
N PHE A 97 3.64 -10.26 1.17
CA PHE A 97 4.15 -10.91 2.37
C PHE A 97 3.18 -11.95 2.92
N LEU A 98 1.90 -11.60 2.99
CA LEU A 98 0.88 -12.48 3.57
C LEU A 98 0.52 -13.66 2.65
N LEU A 99 0.59 -13.45 1.34
CA LEU A 99 0.18 -14.47 0.37
C LEU A 99 1.34 -15.33 -0.11
N GLU A 100 2.53 -14.75 -0.20
CA GLU A 100 3.68 -15.38 -0.87
C GLU A 100 4.92 -15.49 0.02
N CYS A 101 4.82 -15.16 1.30
CA CYS A 101 5.96 -15.02 2.20
C CYS A 101 6.50 -16.36 2.70
N ASP A 102 6.58 -17.35 1.86
CA ASP A 102 7.18 -18.62 2.20
C ASP A 102 8.56 -18.81 1.53
N ASN A 103 8.99 -17.81 0.75
CA ASN A 103 10.29 -17.83 0.10
C ASN A 103 10.99 -16.46 0.19
N PRO A 104 12.03 -16.32 1.04
CA PRO A 104 12.77 -15.06 1.15
C PRO A 104 13.47 -14.63 -0.13
N GLU A 105 13.83 -15.57 -0.99
CA GLU A 105 14.50 -15.23 -2.26
C GLU A 105 13.54 -14.56 -3.23
N GLU A 106 12.32 -15.04 -3.30
CA GLU A 106 11.27 -14.43 -4.13
C GLU A 106 10.92 -13.05 -3.64
N LEU A 107 10.86 -12.86 -2.32
CA LEU A 107 10.63 -11.54 -1.74
C LEU A 107 11.74 -10.57 -2.11
N ARG A 108 12.99 -11.00 -2.05
CA ARG A 108 14.13 -10.16 -2.46
C ARG A 108 14.07 -9.83 -3.95
N ALA A 109 13.70 -10.79 -4.78
CA ALA A 109 13.53 -10.57 -6.20
C ALA A 109 12.43 -9.53 -6.48
N TYR A 110 11.33 -9.63 -5.77
CA TYR A 110 10.23 -8.66 -5.85
C TYR A 110 10.70 -7.26 -5.45
N GLU A 111 11.41 -7.16 -4.33
CA GLU A 111 11.94 -5.88 -3.85
C GLU A 111 12.96 -5.28 -4.82
N ALA A 112 13.79 -6.11 -5.42
CA ALA A 112 14.76 -5.67 -6.43
C ALA A 112 14.06 -5.12 -7.67
N GLU A 113 13.00 -5.77 -8.11
CA GLU A 113 12.18 -5.32 -9.24
C GLU A 113 11.55 -3.96 -8.93
N GLU A 114 11.04 -3.76 -7.72
CA GLU A 114 10.47 -2.47 -7.31
C GLU A 114 11.51 -1.35 -7.32
N ARG A 115 12.77 -1.67 -7.01
CA ARG A 115 13.85 -0.68 -7.05
C ARG A 115 14.37 -0.42 -8.46
N GLY A 116 13.89 -1.14 -9.46
CA GLY A 116 14.34 -1.02 -10.83
C GLY A 116 15.68 -1.72 -11.09
N GLU A 117 15.99 -2.68 -10.27
CA GLU A 117 17.16 -3.54 -10.42
C GLU A 117 16.77 -4.82 -11.23
#